data_96faaf8cadccbbb821fd1e1738420c32
#
_entry.id   96faaf8cadccbbb821fd1e1738420c32
#
_cell.length_a   1.000
_cell.length_b   1.000
_cell.length_c   1.000
_cell.angle_alpha   90.00
_cell.angle_beta   90.00
_cell.angle_gamma   90.00
#
_symmetry.space_group_name_H-M   'P 1'
#
loop_
_entity.id
_entity.type
_entity.pdbx_description
1 polymer ?
#
loop_
_entity_poly.entity_id
_entity_poly.type
_entity_poly.pdbx_seq_one_letter_code
_entity_poly.pdbx_strand_id
1 'polypeptide(L)'
;MYLKAKNAKKYRRGVEYGSARWGRPENIAPYIDPVPDWNIPLTRTESLTMTSRPKQPKYARNKNILVIGGSGSGKTRFFVKPSIMQMHSSYVITDPKGQLLKETGKMLLHGAPKLDENGKPVRDSRGKVIYEPYRIKVLNTINFSKSMKYNPLAYVRSEKDILKLVNVIIANTKGDGEKSSEDFWVKAERLLYCALIGYIWYEAEPEEKNFLTLLELINASEAREDDEEFQSPVDILFAKLEKEHPDHFAVKQYRKFKMAAGKTLKSILVSCGARLAPFDIKELRDIMTEDELELDT
;
A
#
# COMPACT_ATOMS: atom_id res chain seq x y z
N MET A 1 23.53 -39.67 -33.79
CA MET A 1 24.00 -38.44 -34.45
C MET A 1 22.91 -37.36 -34.58
N TYR A 2 21.71 -37.67 -35.10
CA TYR A 2 20.63 -36.69 -35.33
C TYR A 2 20.21 -35.87 -34.09
N LEU A 3 20.02 -36.51 -32.93
CA LEU A 3 19.69 -35.83 -31.69
C LEU A 3 20.77 -34.90 -31.16
N LYS A 4 22.07 -35.26 -31.35
CA LYS A 4 23.20 -34.37 -31.01
C LYS A 4 23.24 -33.13 -31.91
N ALA A 5 22.95 -33.28 -33.20
CA ALA A 5 22.88 -32.17 -34.14
C ALA A 5 21.69 -31.24 -33.88
N LYS A 6 20.51 -31.83 -33.50
CA LYS A 6 19.31 -31.07 -33.17
C LYS A 6 19.46 -30.22 -31.89
N ASN A 7 20.26 -30.72 -30.92
CA ASN A 7 20.50 -30.04 -29.63
C ASN A 7 21.83 -29.28 -29.61
N ALA A 8 22.58 -29.24 -30.71
CA ALA A 8 23.80 -28.46 -30.78
C ALA A 8 23.51 -26.96 -30.64
N LYS A 9 24.17 -26.30 -29.69
CA LYS A 9 24.07 -24.85 -29.53
C LYS A 9 24.55 -24.18 -30.82
N LYS A 10 23.64 -23.46 -31.51
CA LYS A 10 24.03 -22.67 -32.70
C LYS A 10 24.71 -21.39 -32.24
N TYR A 11 26.03 -21.35 -32.27
CA TYR A 11 26.80 -20.14 -32.01
C TYR A 11 26.67 -19.21 -33.23
N ARG A 12 26.21 -17.97 -33.01
CA ARG A 12 26.22 -16.93 -34.05
C ARG A 12 27.36 -16.00 -33.77
N ARG A 13 28.29 -15.86 -34.74
CA ARG A 13 29.43 -14.94 -34.62
C ARG A 13 28.94 -13.52 -34.35
N GLY A 14 29.55 -12.81 -33.40
CA GLY A 14 29.23 -11.45 -33.03
C GLY A 14 28.01 -11.27 -32.09
N VAL A 15 27.46 -12.38 -31.55
CA VAL A 15 26.35 -12.36 -30.58
C VAL A 15 26.59 -13.30 -29.40
N GLU A 16 27.84 -13.55 -29.08
CA GLU A 16 28.28 -14.47 -28.04
C GLU A 16 27.77 -14.06 -26.65
N TYR A 17 27.62 -12.76 -26.42
CA TYR A 17 27.15 -12.17 -25.18
C TYR A 17 25.66 -11.75 -25.20
N GLY A 18 24.93 -12.09 -26.26
CA GLY A 18 23.53 -11.78 -26.46
C GLY A 18 23.28 -11.01 -27.76
N SER A 19 22.03 -11.00 -28.20
CA SER A 19 21.56 -10.31 -29.40
C SER A 19 20.89 -8.97 -29.13
N ALA A 20 20.95 -8.46 -27.87
CA ALA A 20 20.38 -7.20 -27.50
C ALA A 20 21.08 -6.04 -28.22
N ARG A 21 20.28 -5.10 -28.73
CA ARG A 21 20.75 -3.88 -29.40
C ARG A 21 19.79 -2.74 -29.08
N TRP A 22 20.23 -1.51 -29.24
CA TRP A 22 19.35 -0.34 -29.19
C TRP A 22 18.25 -0.46 -30.23
N GLY A 23 17.01 -0.19 -29.81
CA GLY A 23 15.87 -0.15 -30.71
C GLY A 23 15.90 1.05 -31.63
N ARG A 24 15.17 0.96 -32.74
CA ARG A 24 14.86 2.08 -33.64
C ARG A 24 13.43 2.55 -33.40
N PRO A 25 13.04 3.74 -33.87
CA PRO A 25 11.66 4.23 -33.74
C PRO A 25 10.60 3.23 -34.19
N GLU A 26 10.86 2.49 -35.27
CA GLU A 26 9.94 1.48 -35.80
C GLU A 26 9.72 0.29 -34.81
N ASN A 27 10.70 0.03 -33.96
CA ASN A 27 10.59 -1.02 -32.94
C ASN A 27 9.70 -0.58 -31.77
N ILE A 28 9.55 0.71 -31.52
CA ILE A 28 8.77 1.30 -30.43
C ILE A 28 7.33 1.58 -30.87
N ALA A 29 7.10 1.90 -32.13
CA ALA A 29 5.79 2.25 -32.68
C ALA A 29 4.63 1.30 -32.27
N PRO A 30 4.81 -0.04 -32.22
CA PRO A 30 3.75 -0.95 -31.78
C PRO A 30 3.34 -0.82 -30.30
N TYR A 31 4.11 -0.09 -29.50
CA TYR A 31 3.89 0.13 -28.06
C TYR A 31 3.36 1.53 -27.77
N ILE A 32 3.08 2.32 -28.78
CA ILE A 32 2.51 3.67 -28.67
C ILE A 32 1.05 3.61 -29.06
N ASP A 33 0.17 4.24 -28.28
CA ASP A 33 -1.23 4.41 -28.67
C ASP A 33 -1.36 5.52 -29.69
N PRO A 34 -2.22 5.36 -30.71
CA PRO A 34 -2.49 6.43 -31.70
C PRO A 34 -3.06 7.71 -31.06
N VAL A 35 -3.78 7.57 -29.94
CA VAL A 35 -4.29 8.72 -29.18
C VAL A 35 -3.22 9.16 -28.20
N PRO A 36 -2.64 10.38 -28.33
CA PRO A 36 -1.53 10.83 -27.48
C PRO A 36 -1.83 10.74 -26.00
N ASP A 37 -3.04 11.09 -25.57
CA ASP A 37 -3.45 11.12 -24.17
C ASP A 37 -3.53 9.72 -23.52
N TRP A 38 -3.53 8.67 -24.32
CA TRP A 38 -3.55 7.28 -23.83
C TRP A 38 -2.14 6.68 -23.70
N ASN A 39 -1.15 7.54 -23.61
CA ASN A 39 0.24 7.15 -23.45
C ASN A 39 0.84 7.77 -22.18
N ILE A 40 1.79 7.05 -21.59
CA ILE A 40 2.69 7.59 -20.58
C ILE A 40 3.86 8.24 -21.31
N PRO A 41 4.14 9.54 -21.14
CA PRO A 41 5.27 10.21 -21.75
C PRO A 41 6.57 9.73 -21.08
N LEU A 42 7.47 9.16 -21.84
CA LEU A 42 8.78 8.72 -21.36
C LEU A 42 9.85 9.79 -21.59
N THR A 43 9.88 10.36 -22.79
CA THR A 43 10.77 11.43 -23.19
C THR A 43 9.99 12.45 -24.05
N ARG A 44 10.69 13.38 -24.65
CA ARG A 44 10.07 14.32 -25.59
C ARG A 44 9.45 13.63 -26.82
N THR A 45 10.01 12.50 -27.23
CA THR A 45 9.66 11.79 -28.47
C THR A 45 9.11 10.40 -28.24
N GLU A 46 9.34 9.83 -27.06
CA GLU A 46 9.01 8.44 -26.78
C GLU A 46 7.87 8.36 -25.74
N SER A 47 6.93 7.46 -25.99
CA SER A 47 5.79 7.20 -25.14
C SER A 47 5.52 5.71 -25.01
N LEU A 48 4.76 5.33 -24.01
CA LEU A 48 4.29 3.94 -23.81
C LEU A 48 2.79 3.94 -23.62
N THR A 49 2.09 3.16 -24.44
CA THR A 49 0.62 3.01 -24.32
C THR A 49 0.19 2.59 -22.92
N MET A 50 -0.91 3.14 -22.43
CA MET A 50 -1.58 2.71 -21.20
C MET A 50 -2.46 1.48 -21.41
N THR A 51 -2.74 1.09 -22.65
CA THR A 51 -3.57 -0.07 -22.98
C THR A 51 -2.90 -1.37 -22.51
N SER A 52 -3.53 -2.06 -21.57
CA SER A 52 -3.04 -3.34 -21.03
C SER A 52 -3.31 -4.53 -21.93
N ARG A 53 -4.28 -4.40 -22.86
CA ARG A 53 -4.72 -5.47 -23.78
C ARG A 53 -4.67 -4.98 -25.24
N PRO A 54 -3.46 -4.87 -25.82
CA PRO A 54 -3.32 -4.48 -27.22
C PRO A 54 -3.93 -5.58 -28.13
N LYS A 55 -4.35 -5.21 -29.35
CA LYS A 55 -4.91 -6.13 -30.35
C LYS A 55 -4.01 -7.36 -30.59
N GLN A 56 -2.70 -7.19 -30.53
CA GLN A 56 -1.73 -8.27 -30.63
C GLN A 56 -1.07 -8.52 -29.27
N PRO A 57 -1.34 -9.65 -28.59
CA PRO A 57 -0.83 -9.94 -27.24
C PRO A 57 0.70 -9.89 -27.11
N LYS A 58 1.43 -10.14 -28.20
CA LYS A 58 2.91 -10.04 -28.21
C LYS A 58 3.45 -8.64 -27.87
N TYR A 59 2.61 -7.60 -28.00
CA TYR A 59 2.96 -6.22 -27.66
C TYR A 59 2.50 -5.81 -26.23
N ALA A 60 1.79 -6.69 -25.51
CA ALA A 60 1.48 -6.44 -24.11
C ALA A 60 2.76 -6.33 -23.31
N ARG A 61 2.89 -5.24 -22.51
CA ARG A 61 4.05 -4.98 -21.65
C ARG A 61 3.57 -4.51 -20.29
N ASN A 62 4.42 -4.79 -19.33
CA ASN A 62 4.33 -4.20 -18.00
C ASN A 62 4.49 -2.66 -18.12
N LYS A 63 3.77 -1.93 -17.28
CA LYS A 63 3.79 -0.46 -17.22
C LYS A 63 4.74 0.09 -16.15
N ASN A 64 5.54 -0.77 -15.52
CA ASN A 64 6.55 -0.33 -14.56
C ASN A 64 7.67 0.41 -15.30
N ILE A 65 7.93 1.64 -14.89
CA ILE A 65 8.93 2.52 -15.51
C ILE A 65 9.98 2.84 -14.46
N LEU A 66 11.24 2.55 -14.77
CA LEU A 66 12.40 2.91 -13.96
C LEU A 66 13.10 4.13 -14.59
N VAL A 67 13.08 5.25 -13.86
CA VAL A 67 13.75 6.49 -14.27
C VAL A 67 15.05 6.66 -13.47
N ILE A 68 16.19 6.58 -14.12
CA ILE A 68 17.51 6.67 -13.48
C ILE A 68 18.14 8.03 -13.79
N GLY A 69 18.68 8.67 -12.77
CA GLY A 69 19.42 9.95 -12.93
C GLY A 69 19.89 10.46 -11.58
N GLY A 70 20.99 11.20 -11.56
CA GLY A 70 21.54 11.86 -10.38
C GLY A 70 20.64 12.96 -9.82
N SER A 71 21.06 13.59 -8.73
CA SER A 71 20.39 14.77 -8.21
C SER A 71 20.45 15.91 -9.27
N GLY A 72 19.36 16.66 -9.41
CA GLY A 72 19.30 17.76 -10.40
C GLY A 72 19.14 17.34 -11.87
N SER A 73 19.15 16.04 -12.22
CA SER A 73 18.99 15.56 -13.59
C SER A 73 17.62 15.81 -14.22
N GLY A 74 16.69 16.39 -13.49
CA GLY A 74 15.37 16.76 -14.00
C GLY A 74 14.32 15.65 -14.01
N LYS A 75 14.53 14.51 -13.30
CA LYS A 75 13.54 13.42 -13.21
C LYS A 75 12.13 13.91 -12.89
N THR A 76 12.00 14.74 -11.87
CA THR A 76 10.71 15.32 -11.48
C THR A 76 10.16 16.25 -12.56
N ARG A 77 11.02 17.10 -13.16
CA ARG A 77 10.62 18.10 -14.15
C ARG A 77 10.19 17.48 -15.48
N PHE A 78 10.94 16.48 -15.96
CA PHE A 78 10.78 15.96 -17.31
C PHE A 78 9.98 14.66 -17.40
N PHE A 79 9.76 13.98 -16.26
CA PHE A 79 8.98 12.75 -16.23
C PHE A 79 7.77 12.86 -15.29
N VAL A 80 7.98 13.11 -13.98
CA VAL A 80 6.88 13.04 -12.99
C VAL A 80 5.82 14.11 -13.25
N LYS A 81 6.21 15.37 -13.42
CA LYS A 81 5.25 16.46 -13.66
C LYS A 81 4.47 16.28 -14.97
N PRO A 82 5.11 16.02 -16.13
CA PRO A 82 4.37 15.75 -17.37
C PRO A 82 3.38 14.60 -17.23
N SER A 83 3.74 13.52 -16.51
CA SER A 83 2.83 12.40 -16.26
C SER A 83 1.62 12.81 -15.43
N ILE A 84 1.79 13.63 -14.39
CA ILE A 84 0.68 14.17 -13.60
C ILE A 84 -0.18 15.14 -14.43
N MET A 85 0.45 15.97 -15.23
CA MET A 85 -0.22 16.98 -16.04
C MET A 85 -1.12 16.40 -17.14
N GLN A 86 -0.94 15.14 -17.52
CA GLN A 86 -1.85 14.47 -18.43
C GLN A 86 -3.26 14.28 -17.86
N MET A 87 -3.42 14.22 -16.54
CA MET A 87 -4.72 14.12 -15.86
C MET A 87 -5.67 13.06 -16.43
N HIS A 88 -5.15 11.89 -16.79
CA HIS A 88 -5.91 10.81 -17.41
C HIS A 88 -6.17 9.60 -16.47
N SER A 89 -5.70 9.67 -15.23
CA SER A 89 -5.77 8.55 -14.28
C SER A 89 -5.83 9.06 -12.85
N SER A 90 -6.19 8.18 -11.92
CA SER A 90 -5.91 8.41 -10.50
C SER A 90 -4.42 8.22 -10.22
N TYR A 91 -3.87 9.00 -9.29
CA TYR A 91 -2.45 9.00 -8.99
C TYR A 91 -2.21 8.79 -7.50
N VAL A 92 -1.22 7.95 -7.16
CA VAL A 92 -0.61 7.91 -5.84
C VAL A 92 0.82 8.43 -5.98
N ILE A 93 1.14 9.52 -5.28
CA ILE A 93 2.39 10.26 -5.46
C ILE A 93 3.11 10.37 -4.13
N THR A 94 4.37 9.93 -4.08
CA THR A 94 5.26 10.24 -2.95
C THR A 94 5.96 11.57 -3.21
N ASP A 95 5.72 12.56 -2.33
CA ASP A 95 6.26 13.92 -2.46
C ASP A 95 6.98 14.37 -1.18
N PRO A 96 8.21 13.87 -0.90
CA PRO A 96 8.93 14.12 0.34
C PRO A 96 9.19 15.60 0.63
N LYS A 97 9.11 16.47 -0.37
CA LYS A 97 9.35 17.91 -0.24
C LYS A 97 8.06 18.74 -0.30
N GLY A 98 6.91 18.14 -0.57
CA GLY A 98 5.64 18.83 -0.79
C GLY A 98 5.64 19.76 -2.00
N GLN A 99 6.61 19.61 -2.91
CA GLN A 99 6.78 20.50 -4.06
C GLN A 99 5.80 20.16 -5.19
N LEU A 100 5.55 18.87 -5.43
CA LEU A 100 4.61 18.44 -6.48
C LEU A 100 3.20 18.93 -6.17
N LEU A 101 2.75 18.77 -4.92
CA LEU A 101 1.44 19.28 -4.48
C LEU A 101 1.32 20.80 -4.69
N LYS A 102 2.34 21.57 -4.31
CA LYS A 102 2.34 23.04 -4.49
C LYS A 102 2.28 23.44 -5.96
N GLU A 103 2.97 22.73 -6.84
CA GLU A 103 3.11 23.11 -8.24
C GLU A 103 1.97 22.59 -9.13
N THR A 104 1.41 21.41 -8.81
CA THR A 104 0.36 20.76 -9.64
C THR A 104 -1.02 20.75 -9.00
N GLY A 105 -1.12 20.96 -7.70
CA GLY A 105 -2.37 20.81 -6.96
C GLY A 105 -3.50 21.72 -7.44
N LYS A 106 -3.21 22.99 -7.73
CA LYS A 106 -4.23 23.91 -8.27
C LYS A 106 -4.76 23.49 -9.64
N MET A 107 -3.88 22.94 -10.49
CA MET A 107 -4.26 22.42 -11.80
C MET A 107 -5.15 21.19 -11.65
N LEU A 108 -4.81 20.26 -10.76
CA LEU A 108 -5.60 19.08 -10.48
C LEU A 108 -6.97 19.42 -9.87
N LEU A 109 -7.02 20.40 -8.96
CA LEU A 109 -8.29 20.89 -8.40
C LEU A 109 -9.18 21.59 -9.44
N HIS A 110 -8.60 22.22 -10.46
CA HIS A 110 -9.34 22.74 -11.60
C HIS A 110 -9.86 21.60 -12.49
N GLY A 111 -9.07 20.56 -12.67
CA GLY A 111 -9.40 19.35 -13.41
C GLY A 111 -9.14 19.40 -14.90
N ALA A 112 -9.38 18.27 -15.55
CA ALA A 112 -9.38 18.16 -17.00
C ALA A 112 -10.74 18.54 -17.60
N PRO A 113 -10.80 19.01 -18.87
CA PRO A 113 -12.07 19.16 -19.56
C PRO A 113 -12.81 17.83 -19.62
N LYS A 114 -14.10 17.82 -19.23
CA LYS A 114 -14.95 16.68 -19.45
C LYS A 114 -15.14 16.46 -20.95
N LEU A 115 -14.85 15.25 -21.44
CA LEU A 115 -14.97 14.92 -22.85
C LEU A 115 -16.25 14.09 -23.09
N ASP A 116 -16.87 14.28 -24.24
CA ASP A 116 -17.96 13.45 -24.74
C ASP A 116 -17.41 12.15 -25.37
N GLU A 117 -18.30 11.30 -25.86
CA GLU A 117 -17.96 10.03 -26.52
C GLU A 117 -17.07 10.20 -27.79
N ASN A 118 -17.06 11.40 -28.35
CA ASN A 118 -16.26 11.77 -29.52
C ASN A 118 -14.95 12.47 -29.15
N GLY A 119 -14.63 12.59 -27.84
CA GLY A 119 -13.43 13.27 -27.36
C GLY A 119 -13.50 14.80 -27.42
N LYS A 120 -14.70 15.41 -27.56
CA LYS A 120 -14.88 16.85 -27.55
C LYS A 120 -15.26 17.35 -26.16
N PRO A 121 -14.78 18.55 -25.77
CA PRO A 121 -15.14 19.14 -24.48
C PRO A 121 -16.65 19.39 -24.34
N VAL A 122 -17.25 18.82 -23.30
CA VAL A 122 -18.64 19.06 -22.92
C VAL A 122 -18.79 20.50 -22.42
N ARG A 123 -19.89 21.15 -22.82
CA ARG A 123 -20.20 22.53 -22.43
C ARG A 123 -21.50 22.59 -21.67
N ASP A 124 -21.58 23.53 -20.73
CA ASP A 124 -22.81 23.83 -20.00
C ASP A 124 -23.82 24.61 -20.87
N SER A 125 -25.00 24.92 -20.32
CA SER A 125 -26.06 25.70 -20.97
C SER A 125 -25.63 27.13 -21.39
N ARG A 126 -24.51 27.61 -20.82
CA ARG A 126 -23.93 28.92 -21.14
C ARG A 126 -22.76 28.83 -22.12
N GLY A 127 -22.49 27.64 -22.69
CA GLY A 127 -21.39 27.38 -23.62
C GLY A 127 -20.00 27.26 -22.97
N LYS A 128 -19.89 27.28 -21.66
CA LYS A 128 -18.62 27.15 -20.92
C LYS A 128 -18.24 25.67 -20.79
N VAL A 129 -16.94 25.37 -20.98
CA VAL A 129 -16.41 24.00 -20.81
C VAL A 129 -16.59 23.54 -19.37
N ILE A 130 -17.09 22.32 -19.21
CA ILE A 130 -17.19 21.63 -17.91
C ILE A 130 -15.86 20.94 -17.63
N TYR A 131 -15.34 21.11 -16.40
CA TYR A 131 -14.12 20.47 -15.93
C TYR A 131 -14.44 19.43 -14.87
N GLU A 132 -13.68 18.35 -14.81
CA GLU A 132 -13.77 17.28 -13.80
C GLU A 132 -12.58 17.42 -12.84
N PRO A 133 -12.78 18.00 -11.65
CA PRO A 133 -11.71 18.21 -10.68
C PRO A 133 -11.29 16.89 -10.03
N TYR A 134 -10.00 16.78 -9.71
CA TYR A 134 -9.49 15.69 -8.88
C TYR A 134 -9.80 15.94 -7.41
N ARG A 135 -10.16 14.89 -6.70
CA ARG A 135 -10.14 14.89 -5.23
C ARG A 135 -8.70 14.66 -4.77
N ILE A 136 -8.11 15.66 -4.12
CA ILE A 136 -6.74 15.56 -3.61
C ILE A 136 -6.78 15.14 -2.16
N LYS A 137 -6.18 13.99 -1.87
CA LYS A 137 -6.01 13.43 -0.53
C LYS A 137 -4.55 13.51 -0.13
N VAL A 138 -4.26 13.97 1.09
CA VAL A 138 -2.88 14.23 1.52
C VAL A 138 -2.62 13.54 2.87
N LEU A 139 -1.74 12.54 2.86
CA LEU A 139 -1.14 12.01 4.08
C LEU A 139 0.21 12.68 4.31
N ASN A 140 0.28 13.56 5.30
CA ASN A 140 1.47 14.34 5.60
C ASN A 140 2.19 13.79 6.84
N THR A 141 3.25 13.03 6.62
CA THR A 141 4.06 12.43 7.69
C THR A 141 5.16 13.35 8.24
N ILE A 142 5.33 14.55 7.68
CA ILE A 142 6.29 15.56 8.14
C ILE A 142 5.62 16.56 9.08
N ASN A 143 4.40 16.96 8.75
CA ASN A 143 3.60 17.87 9.56
C ASN A 143 2.20 17.27 9.72
N PHE A 144 1.99 16.54 10.79
CA PHE A 144 0.75 15.82 11.07
C PHE A 144 -0.47 16.74 11.17
N SER A 145 -0.31 17.98 11.64
CA SER A 145 -1.43 18.94 11.69
C SER A 145 -1.98 19.34 10.31
N LYS A 146 -1.27 19.03 9.23
CA LYS A 146 -1.68 19.25 7.84
C LYS A 146 -1.99 17.95 7.11
N SER A 147 -2.09 16.86 7.83
CA SER A 147 -2.44 15.55 7.28
C SER A 147 -3.94 15.34 7.35
N MET A 148 -4.48 14.63 6.37
CA MET A 148 -5.77 13.98 6.48
C MET A 148 -5.64 12.75 7.38
N LYS A 149 -6.73 12.36 8.01
CA LYS A 149 -6.78 11.16 8.86
C LYS A 149 -6.76 9.89 8.02
N TYR A 150 -6.13 8.87 8.54
CA TYR A 150 -5.98 7.56 7.89
C TYR A 150 -6.17 6.44 8.90
N ASN A 151 -7.22 5.68 8.75
CA ASN A 151 -7.49 4.51 9.58
C ASN A 151 -7.33 3.23 8.75
N PRO A 152 -6.26 2.44 8.95
CA PRO A 152 -6.04 1.22 8.17
C PRO A 152 -7.12 0.16 8.41
N LEU A 153 -7.83 0.18 9.56
CA LEU A 153 -8.92 -0.76 9.84
C LEU A 153 -10.15 -0.49 8.98
N ALA A 154 -10.32 0.74 8.48
CA ALA A 154 -11.43 1.10 7.58
C ALA A 154 -11.42 0.28 6.28
N TYR A 155 -10.27 -0.27 5.88
CA TYR A 155 -10.09 -1.07 4.66
C TYR A 155 -10.16 -2.58 4.89
N VAL A 156 -10.41 -3.03 6.10
CA VAL A 156 -10.57 -4.46 6.42
C VAL A 156 -11.99 -4.90 6.02
N ARG A 157 -12.07 -5.84 5.08
CA ARG A 157 -13.33 -6.40 4.57
C ARG A 157 -13.48 -7.89 4.87
N SER A 158 -12.41 -8.54 5.31
CA SER A 158 -12.37 -9.99 5.56
C SER A 158 -11.24 -10.36 6.53
N GLU A 159 -11.32 -11.57 7.10
CA GLU A 159 -10.22 -12.13 7.91
C GLU A 159 -8.88 -12.18 7.16
N LYS A 160 -8.93 -12.35 5.83
CA LYS A 160 -7.72 -12.29 4.99
C LYS A 160 -7.06 -10.91 5.02
N ASP A 161 -7.86 -9.86 5.12
CA ASP A 161 -7.33 -8.48 5.18
C ASP A 161 -6.76 -8.19 6.56
N ILE A 162 -7.31 -8.77 7.64
CA ILE A 162 -6.70 -8.76 8.97
C ILE A 162 -5.28 -9.36 8.90
N LEU A 163 -5.14 -10.54 8.28
CA LEU A 163 -3.83 -11.18 8.12
C LEU A 163 -2.85 -10.33 7.29
N LYS A 164 -3.33 -9.67 6.24
CA LYS A 164 -2.50 -8.74 5.44
C LYS A 164 -2.06 -7.53 6.26
N LEU A 165 -2.99 -6.90 6.98
CA LEU A 165 -2.69 -5.74 7.83
C LEU A 165 -1.65 -6.09 8.89
N VAL A 166 -1.81 -7.22 9.59
CA VAL A 166 -0.85 -7.71 10.58
C VAL A 166 0.52 -7.96 9.94
N ASN A 167 0.57 -8.56 8.76
CA ASN A 167 1.84 -8.77 8.05
C ASN A 167 2.51 -7.44 7.67
N VAL A 168 1.75 -6.43 7.28
CA VAL A 168 2.26 -5.08 6.97
C VAL A 168 2.80 -4.41 8.23
N ILE A 169 2.08 -4.47 9.35
CA ILE A 169 2.55 -3.94 10.64
C ILE A 169 3.89 -4.58 11.00
N ILE A 170 3.96 -5.91 11.03
CA ILE A 170 5.18 -6.63 11.41
C ILE A 170 6.34 -6.34 10.44
N ALA A 171 6.08 -6.31 9.13
CA ALA A 171 7.11 -6.08 8.12
C ALA A 171 7.73 -4.67 8.20
N ASN A 172 6.91 -3.65 8.54
CA ASN A 172 7.34 -2.25 8.55
C ASN A 172 7.83 -1.76 9.92
N THR A 173 7.68 -2.57 10.97
CA THR A 173 8.14 -2.25 12.32
C THR A 173 9.34 -3.11 12.76
N LYS A 174 9.99 -3.80 11.82
CA LYS A 174 11.24 -4.53 12.09
C LYS A 174 12.36 -3.55 12.43
N GLY A 175 13.11 -3.85 13.49
CA GLY A 175 14.34 -3.14 13.82
C GLY A 175 15.46 -3.42 12.81
N ASP A 176 16.41 -2.48 12.71
CA ASP A 176 17.62 -2.68 11.90
C ASP A 176 18.42 -3.88 12.43
N GLY A 177 18.53 -4.94 11.61
CA GLY A 177 19.29 -6.14 11.95
C GLY A 177 18.46 -7.39 12.28
N GLU A 178 17.13 -7.31 12.37
CA GLU A 178 16.29 -8.51 12.44
C GLU A 178 16.40 -9.29 11.13
N LYS A 179 17.11 -10.42 11.18
CA LYS A 179 17.17 -11.37 10.05
C LYS A 179 15.78 -11.90 9.76
N SER A 180 15.46 -12.12 8.49
CA SER A 180 14.16 -12.56 7.97
C SER A 180 13.75 -13.99 8.36
N SER A 181 14.37 -14.62 9.38
CA SER A 181 13.89 -15.91 9.88
C SER A 181 12.55 -15.67 10.59
N GLU A 182 11.54 -16.45 10.22
CA GLU A 182 10.27 -16.53 10.97
C GLU A 182 10.56 -17.07 12.37
N ASP A 183 10.97 -16.18 13.26
CA ASP A 183 11.24 -16.51 14.64
C ASP A 183 9.92 -16.81 15.35
N PHE A 184 9.97 -17.67 16.36
CA PHE A 184 8.85 -17.99 17.25
C PHE A 184 8.14 -16.72 17.74
N TRP A 185 8.89 -15.69 18.11
CA TRP A 185 8.38 -14.39 18.60
C TRP A 185 7.46 -13.71 17.58
N VAL A 186 7.88 -13.60 16.33
CA VAL A 186 7.08 -12.99 15.26
C VAL A 186 5.78 -13.78 15.00
N LYS A 187 5.83 -15.10 15.10
CA LYS A 187 4.61 -15.95 14.97
C LYS A 187 3.64 -15.71 16.11
N ALA A 188 4.15 -15.58 17.34
CA ALA A 188 3.34 -15.32 18.52
C ALA A 188 2.76 -13.91 18.53
N GLU A 189 3.55 -12.88 18.16
CA GLU A 189 3.08 -11.52 17.95
C GLU A 189 1.94 -11.45 16.93
N ARG A 190 2.10 -12.18 15.82
CA ARG A 190 1.07 -12.27 14.76
C ARG A 190 -0.25 -12.80 15.30
N LEU A 191 -0.21 -13.84 16.16
CA LEU A 191 -1.42 -14.40 16.79
C LEU A 191 -2.13 -13.35 17.64
N LEU A 192 -1.39 -12.60 18.47
CA LEU A 192 -1.96 -11.55 19.30
C LEU A 192 -2.58 -10.43 18.45
N TYR A 193 -1.83 -9.88 17.47
CA TYR A 193 -2.37 -8.86 16.59
C TYR A 193 -3.62 -9.33 15.82
N CYS A 194 -3.62 -10.57 15.31
CA CYS A 194 -4.79 -11.14 14.65
C CYS A 194 -5.98 -11.27 15.59
N ALA A 195 -5.74 -11.62 16.85
CA ALA A 195 -6.79 -11.72 17.87
C ALA A 195 -7.39 -10.34 18.16
N LEU A 196 -6.55 -9.35 18.47
CA LEU A 196 -7.01 -8.01 18.87
C LEU A 196 -7.68 -7.27 17.69
N ILE A 197 -7.07 -7.27 16.51
CA ILE A 197 -7.68 -6.65 15.32
C ILE A 197 -8.95 -7.39 14.92
N GLY A 198 -8.97 -8.71 15.03
CA GLY A 198 -10.18 -9.51 14.79
C GLY A 198 -11.29 -9.16 15.78
N TYR A 199 -10.97 -8.98 17.05
CA TYR A 199 -11.92 -8.52 18.06
C TYR A 199 -12.49 -7.14 17.68
N ILE A 200 -11.62 -6.17 17.41
CA ILE A 200 -12.03 -4.81 17.03
C ILE A 200 -12.93 -4.83 15.79
N TRP A 201 -12.57 -5.61 14.78
CA TRP A 201 -13.33 -5.64 13.53
C TRP A 201 -14.73 -6.22 13.68
N TYR A 202 -14.89 -7.27 14.48
CA TYR A 202 -16.17 -7.94 14.67
C TYR A 202 -17.04 -7.27 15.75
N GLU A 203 -16.46 -7.00 16.93
CA GLU A 203 -17.19 -6.75 18.16
C GLU A 203 -17.20 -5.27 18.58
N ALA A 204 -16.23 -4.45 18.13
CA ALA A 204 -16.17 -3.06 18.56
C ALA A 204 -17.25 -2.20 17.87
N GLU A 205 -17.66 -1.13 18.53
CA GLU A 205 -18.53 -0.12 17.94
C GLU A 205 -17.82 0.60 16.77
N PRO A 206 -18.55 1.18 15.81
CA PRO A 206 -17.96 1.82 14.63
C PRO A 206 -16.86 2.84 14.96
N GLU A 207 -17.06 3.65 16.02
CA GLU A 207 -16.13 4.70 16.46
C GLU A 207 -14.86 4.12 17.08
N GLU A 208 -14.92 2.90 17.57
CA GLU A 208 -13.79 2.17 18.17
C GLU A 208 -13.03 1.31 17.14
N LYS A 209 -13.54 1.16 15.92
CA LYS A 209 -12.86 0.40 14.86
C LYS A 209 -11.70 1.18 14.27
N ASN A 210 -10.71 1.48 15.11
CA ASN A 210 -9.56 2.26 14.74
C ASN A 210 -8.26 1.73 15.38
N PHE A 211 -7.12 2.29 14.96
CA PHE A 211 -5.82 1.85 15.41
C PHE A 211 -5.52 2.24 16.87
N LEU A 212 -6.19 3.26 17.38
CA LEU A 212 -6.05 3.67 18.78
C LEU A 212 -6.56 2.59 19.73
N THR A 213 -7.72 2.00 19.43
CA THR A 213 -8.28 0.88 20.19
C THR A 213 -7.33 -0.32 20.23
N LEU A 214 -6.61 -0.59 19.11
CA LEU A 214 -5.57 -1.62 19.10
C LEU A 214 -4.45 -1.32 20.10
N LEU A 215 -3.96 -0.06 20.15
CA LEU A 215 -2.95 0.35 21.12
C LEU A 215 -3.44 0.20 22.56
N GLU A 216 -4.69 0.59 22.83
CA GLU A 216 -5.30 0.46 24.15
C GLU A 216 -5.44 -1.00 24.59
N LEU A 217 -5.88 -1.89 23.71
CA LEU A 217 -5.96 -3.32 24.00
C LEU A 217 -4.57 -3.94 24.26
N ILE A 218 -3.54 -3.53 23.51
CA ILE A 218 -2.17 -4.00 23.78
C ILE A 218 -1.68 -3.51 25.14
N ASN A 219 -1.91 -2.25 25.46
CA ASN A 219 -1.53 -1.69 26.76
C ASN A 219 -2.32 -2.32 27.93
N ALA A 220 -3.56 -2.74 27.69
CA ALA A 220 -4.39 -3.47 28.66
C ALA A 220 -4.04 -4.96 28.75
N SER A 221 -3.22 -5.47 27.84
CA SER A 221 -2.72 -6.85 27.88
C SER A 221 -1.54 -6.93 28.85
N GLU A 222 -1.72 -7.61 29.96
CA GLU A 222 -0.72 -7.78 31.00
C GLU A 222 -0.49 -9.28 31.28
N ALA A 223 0.73 -9.65 31.62
CA ALA A 223 1.06 -10.98 32.09
C ALA A 223 1.97 -10.87 33.31
N ARG A 224 1.65 -11.61 34.38
CA ARG A 224 2.46 -11.70 35.62
C ARG A 224 3.23 -13.01 35.62
N GLU A 225 4.49 -12.95 36.03
CA GLU A 225 5.37 -14.11 36.10
C GLU A 225 5.14 -14.93 37.36
N ASP A 226 4.69 -14.27 38.43
CA ASP A 226 4.49 -14.78 39.78
C ASP A 226 3.06 -15.20 40.06
N ASP A 227 2.15 -14.99 39.12
CA ASP A 227 0.73 -15.32 39.26
C ASP A 227 0.18 -15.88 37.92
N GLU A 228 0.14 -17.17 37.80
CA GLU A 228 -0.37 -17.88 36.61
C GLU A 228 -1.90 -17.76 36.45
N GLU A 229 -2.63 -17.46 37.54
CA GLU A 229 -4.08 -17.27 37.53
C GLU A 229 -4.48 -15.83 37.21
N PHE A 230 -3.53 -14.92 37.11
CA PHE A 230 -3.78 -13.53 36.78
C PHE A 230 -4.47 -13.39 35.41
N GLN A 231 -5.56 -12.65 35.42
CA GLN A 231 -6.32 -12.32 34.21
C GLN A 231 -6.26 -10.81 33.95
N SER A 232 -5.70 -10.42 32.82
CA SER A 232 -5.75 -9.04 32.36
C SER A 232 -7.17 -8.66 31.91
N PRO A 233 -7.49 -7.36 31.78
CA PRO A 233 -8.76 -6.91 31.21
C PRO A 233 -9.06 -7.56 29.84
N VAL A 234 -8.03 -7.77 29.02
CA VAL A 234 -8.15 -8.43 27.72
C VAL A 234 -8.45 -9.91 27.85
N ASP A 235 -7.88 -10.61 28.84
CA ASP A 235 -8.22 -12.02 29.11
C ASP A 235 -9.71 -12.17 29.46
N ILE A 236 -10.23 -11.29 30.30
CA ILE A 236 -11.65 -11.28 30.71
C ILE A 236 -12.54 -11.03 29.49
N LEU A 237 -12.17 -10.10 28.64
CA LEU A 237 -12.87 -9.75 27.40
C LEU A 237 -12.96 -10.98 26.46
N PHE A 238 -11.84 -11.65 26.21
CA PHE A 238 -11.80 -12.84 25.36
C PHE A 238 -12.50 -14.05 26.00
N ALA A 239 -12.43 -14.20 27.32
CA ALA A 239 -13.18 -15.26 28.02
C ALA A 239 -14.69 -15.10 27.90
N LYS A 240 -15.18 -13.85 27.90
CA LYS A 240 -16.61 -13.55 27.64
C LYS A 240 -16.98 -13.92 26.22
N LEU A 241 -16.23 -13.43 25.24
CA LEU A 241 -16.46 -13.72 23.81
C LEU A 241 -16.39 -15.24 23.52
N GLU A 242 -15.47 -15.97 24.16
CA GLU A 242 -15.34 -17.40 23.98
C GLU A 242 -16.56 -18.19 24.49
N LYS A 243 -17.18 -17.73 25.57
CA LYS A 243 -18.43 -18.37 26.09
C LYS A 243 -19.60 -18.19 25.14
N GLU A 244 -19.68 -17.02 24.50
CA GLU A 244 -20.78 -16.70 23.58
C GLU A 244 -20.52 -17.29 22.18
N HIS A 245 -19.26 -17.18 21.70
CA HIS A 245 -18.84 -17.56 20.35
C HIS A 245 -17.52 -18.34 20.34
N PRO A 246 -17.50 -19.65 20.74
CA PRO A 246 -16.26 -20.44 20.88
C PRO A 246 -15.50 -20.65 19.56
N ASP A 247 -16.17 -20.51 18.43
CA ASP A 247 -15.60 -20.66 17.08
C ASP A 247 -15.16 -19.34 16.45
N HIS A 248 -15.30 -18.22 17.15
CA HIS A 248 -14.94 -16.91 16.67
C HIS A 248 -13.47 -16.82 16.24
N PHE A 249 -13.20 -16.13 15.12
CA PHE A 249 -11.85 -15.99 14.58
C PHE A 249 -10.85 -15.45 15.63
N ALA A 250 -11.21 -14.33 16.29
CA ALA A 250 -10.37 -13.69 17.29
C ALA A 250 -10.07 -14.60 18.47
N VAL A 251 -11.09 -15.34 18.97
CA VAL A 251 -10.94 -16.33 20.06
C VAL A 251 -9.95 -17.41 19.66
N LYS A 252 -10.07 -17.97 18.46
CA LYS A 252 -9.13 -19.00 17.97
C LYS A 252 -7.69 -18.52 17.93
N GLN A 253 -7.45 -17.25 17.54
CA GLN A 253 -6.11 -16.67 17.52
C GLN A 253 -5.61 -16.41 18.95
N TYR A 254 -6.46 -15.86 19.82
CA TYR A 254 -6.10 -15.56 21.20
C TYR A 254 -5.78 -16.83 22.00
N ARG A 255 -6.57 -17.87 21.86
CA ARG A 255 -6.32 -19.17 22.49
C ARG A 255 -4.95 -19.74 22.11
N LYS A 256 -4.57 -19.66 20.82
CA LYS A 256 -3.24 -20.08 20.37
C LYS A 256 -2.11 -19.22 20.96
N PHE A 257 -2.33 -17.90 21.06
CA PHE A 257 -1.39 -16.99 21.69
C PHE A 257 -1.20 -17.34 23.19
N LYS A 258 -2.27 -17.61 23.91
CA LYS A 258 -2.23 -17.98 25.34
C LYS A 258 -1.63 -19.36 25.63
N MET A 259 -1.31 -20.16 24.59
CA MET A 259 -0.51 -21.39 24.79
C MET A 259 0.94 -21.10 25.20
N ALA A 260 1.44 -19.90 24.96
CA ALA A 260 2.67 -19.41 25.55
C ALA A 260 2.42 -19.10 27.03
N ALA A 261 3.32 -19.53 27.93
CA ALA A 261 3.15 -19.36 29.36
C ALA A 261 4.22 -18.45 29.99
N GLY A 262 3.88 -17.84 31.11
CA GLY A 262 4.78 -17.15 32.02
C GLY A 262 5.66 -16.08 31.33
N LYS A 263 6.98 -16.22 31.50
CA LYS A 263 7.99 -15.29 30.96
C LYS A 263 7.91 -15.10 29.45
N THR A 264 7.55 -16.15 28.71
CA THR A 264 7.41 -16.11 27.26
C THR A 264 6.27 -15.18 26.85
N LEU A 265 5.11 -15.28 27.49
CA LEU A 265 3.96 -14.44 27.23
C LEU A 265 4.28 -12.95 27.47
N LYS A 266 4.90 -12.64 28.63
CA LYS A 266 5.33 -11.29 28.95
C LYS A 266 6.29 -10.72 27.92
N SER A 267 7.27 -11.52 27.47
CA SER A 267 8.24 -11.08 26.45
C SER A 267 7.58 -10.79 25.09
N ILE A 268 6.56 -11.57 24.71
CA ILE A 268 5.78 -11.31 23.49
C ILE A 268 5.02 -9.99 23.62
N LEU A 269 4.37 -9.73 24.76
CA LEU A 269 3.64 -8.49 24.99
C LEU A 269 4.57 -7.27 24.94
N VAL A 270 5.75 -7.35 25.56
CA VAL A 270 6.77 -6.30 25.49
C VAL A 270 7.21 -6.04 24.05
N SER A 271 7.42 -7.11 23.26
CA SER A 271 7.79 -6.97 21.86
C SER A 271 6.69 -6.32 21.03
N CYS A 272 5.44 -6.69 21.24
CA CYS A 272 4.29 -6.04 20.58
C CYS A 272 4.19 -4.56 20.93
N GLY A 273 4.34 -4.18 22.20
CA GLY A 273 4.34 -2.80 22.64
C GLY A 273 5.50 -2.01 22.05
N ALA A 274 6.71 -2.57 22.02
CA ALA A 274 7.89 -1.92 21.43
C ALA A 274 7.73 -1.65 19.93
N ARG A 275 7.10 -2.58 19.18
CA ARG A 275 6.80 -2.37 17.75
C ARG A 275 5.85 -1.21 17.51
N LEU A 276 4.89 -1.01 18.39
CA LEU A 276 3.89 0.05 18.25
C LEU A 276 4.24 1.35 18.98
N ALA A 277 5.35 1.39 19.72
CA ALA A 277 5.82 2.59 20.41
C ALA A 277 5.88 3.87 19.52
N PRO A 278 6.23 3.82 18.22
CA PRO A 278 6.15 5.00 17.35
C PRO A 278 4.74 5.61 17.27
N PHE A 279 3.70 4.84 17.50
CA PHE A 279 2.30 5.29 17.46
C PHE A 279 1.83 5.92 18.80
N ASP A 280 2.69 5.98 19.83
CA ASP A 280 2.41 6.72 21.05
C ASP A 280 2.53 8.24 20.88
N ILE A 281 3.09 8.70 19.76
CA ILE A 281 3.13 10.11 19.40
C ILE A 281 1.69 10.61 19.22
N LYS A 282 1.32 11.61 20.04
CA LYS A 282 -0.06 12.13 20.09
C LYS A 282 -0.60 12.51 18.71
N GLU A 283 0.17 13.26 17.93
CA GLU A 283 -0.23 13.73 16.61
C GLU A 283 -0.45 12.56 15.63
N LEU A 284 0.31 11.48 15.76
CA LEU A 284 0.13 10.28 14.95
C LEU A 284 -1.11 9.50 15.37
N ARG A 285 -1.37 9.41 16.67
CA ARG A 285 -2.60 8.81 17.20
C ARG A 285 -3.84 9.53 16.68
N ASP A 286 -3.84 10.87 16.72
CA ASP A 286 -4.96 11.69 16.26
C ASP A 286 -5.28 11.46 14.77
N ILE A 287 -4.27 11.18 13.93
CA ILE A 287 -4.46 10.88 12.51
C ILE A 287 -5.12 9.50 12.31
N MET A 288 -4.88 8.54 13.20
CA MET A 288 -5.29 7.15 13.01
C MET A 288 -6.67 6.81 13.63
N THR A 289 -7.41 7.81 14.06
CA THR A 289 -8.76 7.62 14.66
C THR A 289 -9.85 7.40 13.62
N GLU A 290 -9.77 8.09 12.49
CA GLU A 290 -10.79 8.11 11.43
C GLU A 290 -10.14 7.97 10.06
N ASP A 291 -10.92 7.74 9.01
CA ASP A 291 -10.44 7.69 7.63
C ASP A 291 -11.03 8.80 6.78
N GLU A 292 -10.18 9.72 6.31
CA GLU A 292 -10.52 10.79 5.36
C GLU A 292 -9.91 10.53 3.98
N LEU A 293 -9.00 9.55 3.89
CA LEU A 293 -8.31 9.24 2.63
C LEU A 293 -9.22 8.51 1.64
N GLU A 294 -10.15 7.66 2.10
CA GLU A 294 -11.11 6.95 1.24
C GLU A 294 -10.42 6.33 0.02
N LEU A 295 -9.38 5.50 0.25
CA LEU A 295 -8.52 4.97 -0.81
C LEU A 295 -9.20 3.90 -1.68
N ASP A 296 -10.39 3.47 -1.32
CA ASP A 296 -11.18 2.44 -1.98
C ASP A 296 -12.39 2.98 -2.76
N THR A 297 -12.46 4.30 -2.97
CA THR A 297 -13.54 4.99 -3.70
C THR A 297 -13.11 5.53 -5.07
#